data_41bad5a915dfae7029b42200d7b85377
#
_entry.id   41bad5a915dfae7029b42200d7b85377
#
_cell.length_a   1.000
_cell.length_b   1.000
_cell.length_c   1.000
_cell.angle_alpha   90.00
_cell.angle_beta   90.00
_cell.angle_gamma   90.00
#
_symmetry.space_group_name_H-M   'P 1'
#
loop_
_entity.id
_entity.type
_entity.pdbx_description
1 polymer ?
#
loop_
_entity_poly.entity_id
_entity_poly.type
_entity_poly.pdbx_seq_one_letter_code
_entity_poly.pdbx_strand_id
1 'polypeptide(L)'
;MNDRLVWIDCEMTGLDIERDALVEIACMVTDGELALLDDGVDLVIKPPAEAVDQMVDVVRDMHTASGLLEELAAGVTLAEAQEQVLRYVRGHIAEPRRVPLCGNSIATDRTFIARDMPELDAFLHYRMVDVSSIKELARRWYPRAYFASPPKHGGHRALADIRESIQELRYYREAIFVPPPGPDSATARQIAARYALQAGRRGGPEAAGTPHGAREAKGDSGSAR
;
A
#
# COMPACT_ATOMS: atom_id res chain seq x y z
N MET A 1 -5.98 -22.28 0.78
CA MET A 1 -5.31 -20.97 0.90
C MET A 1 -6.33 -20.00 1.46
N ASN A 2 -5.95 -19.14 2.38
CA ASN A 2 -6.86 -18.10 2.86
C ASN A 2 -6.77 -16.95 1.84
N ASP A 3 -7.70 -16.90 0.89
CA ASP A 3 -7.69 -15.93 -0.22
C ASP A 3 -8.40 -14.61 0.15
N ARG A 4 -8.43 -14.30 1.46
CA ARG A 4 -9.04 -13.06 1.96
C ARG A 4 -8.12 -11.86 1.82
N LEU A 5 -8.73 -10.68 1.69
CA LEU A 5 -8.08 -9.39 1.61
C LEU A 5 -8.65 -8.48 2.70
N VAL A 6 -7.78 -7.81 3.45
CA VAL A 6 -8.17 -6.83 4.49
C VAL A 6 -8.01 -5.44 3.91
N TRP A 7 -9.11 -4.72 3.81
CA TRP A 7 -9.18 -3.35 3.31
C TRP A 7 -9.25 -2.40 4.49
N ILE A 8 -8.38 -1.42 4.52
CA ILE A 8 -8.40 -0.34 5.51
C ILE A 8 -8.26 0.98 4.77
N ASP A 9 -8.93 1.98 5.28
CA ASP A 9 -8.76 3.37 4.93
C ASP A 9 -8.80 4.19 6.20
N CYS A 10 -8.02 5.26 6.25
CA CYS A 10 -7.90 6.12 7.41
C CYS A 10 -8.07 7.58 7.02
N GLU A 11 -8.76 8.35 7.85
CA GLU A 11 -8.72 9.79 7.81
C GLU A 11 -7.78 10.33 8.89
N MET A 12 -7.05 11.38 8.58
CA MET A 12 -6.05 11.98 9.46
C MET A 12 -6.19 13.51 9.51
N THR A 13 -5.60 14.13 10.54
CA THR A 13 -5.53 15.60 10.63
C THR A 13 -4.59 16.23 9.59
N GLY A 14 -3.81 15.39 8.91
CA GLY A 14 -2.84 15.72 7.88
C GLY A 14 -1.93 14.53 7.57
N LEU A 15 -0.86 14.74 6.83
CA LEU A 15 0.01 13.66 6.36
C LEU A 15 1.41 13.65 7.01
N ASP A 16 1.68 14.54 7.95
CA ASP A 16 2.92 14.56 8.71
C ASP A 16 2.87 13.55 9.84
N ILE A 17 3.61 12.45 9.70
CA ILE A 17 3.60 11.34 10.64
C ILE A 17 4.05 11.73 12.06
N GLU A 18 4.78 12.82 12.23
CA GLU A 18 5.23 13.26 13.55
C GLU A 18 4.22 14.16 14.27
N ARG A 19 3.31 14.78 13.53
CA ARG A 19 2.41 15.82 14.05
C ARG A 19 0.94 15.46 13.93
N ASP A 20 0.59 14.74 12.89
CA ASP A 20 -0.80 14.45 12.58
C ASP A 20 -1.28 13.15 13.22
N ALA A 21 -2.59 13.06 13.43
CA ALA A 21 -3.23 11.97 14.15
C ALA A 21 -4.32 11.31 13.29
N LEU A 22 -4.58 10.03 13.55
CA LEU A 22 -5.75 9.31 13.05
C LEU A 22 -7.04 9.90 13.64
N VAL A 23 -8.03 10.13 12.79
CA VAL A 23 -9.36 10.65 13.18
C VAL A 23 -10.51 9.73 12.77
N GLU A 24 -10.31 8.85 11.80
CA GLU A 24 -11.24 7.79 11.44
C GLU A 24 -10.46 6.58 10.94
N ILE A 25 -10.95 5.38 11.19
CA ILE A 25 -10.46 4.14 10.59
C ILE A 25 -11.64 3.26 10.24
N ALA A 26 -11.69 2.83 9.00
CA ALA A 26 -12.61 1.78 8.57
C ALA A 26 -11.86 0.53 8.14
N CYS A 27 -12.51 -0.62 8.30
CA CYS A 27 -11.96 -1.90 7.88
C CYS A 27 -13.06 -2.79 7.30
N MET A 28 -12.78 -3.41 6.15
CA MET A 28 -13.62 -4.41 5.50
C MET A 28 -12.80 -5.61 5.11
N VAL A 29 -13.44 -6.78 4.99
CA VAL A 29 -12.80 -8.00 4.49
C VAL A 29 -13.53 -8.50 3.24
N THR A 30 -12.78 -8.83 2.20
CA THR A 30 -13.29 -9.52 1.02
C THR A 30 -12.69 -10.92 0.89
N ASP A 31 -13.31 -11.75 0.08
CA ASP A 31 -12.64 -12.93 -0.50
C ASP A 31 -11.65 -12.50 -1.61
N GLY A 32 -10.98 -13.49 -2.22
CA GLY A 32 -10.05 -13.26 -3.33
C GLY A 32 -10.70 -12.80 -4.63
N GLU A 33 -12.03 -12.95 -4.76
CA GLU A 33 -12.82 -12.47 -5.88
C GLU A 33 -13.39 -11.05 -5.65
N LEU A 34 -13.00 -10.42 -4.54
CA LEU A 34 -13.42 -9.08 -4.11
C LEU A 34 -14.88 -9.01 -3.63
N ALA A 35 -15.53 -10.14 -3.31
CA ALA A 35 -16.84 -10.13 -2.69
C ALA A 35 -16.72 -9.77 -1.20
N LEU A 36 -17.50 -8.78 -0.74
CA LEU A 36 -17.56 -8.38 0.67
C LEU A 36 -18.10 -9.53 1.51
N LEU A 37 -17.51 -9.76 2.69
CA LEU A 37 -17.98 -10.79 3.62
C LEU A 37 -19.06 -10.26 4.57
N ASP A 38 -19.03 -8.97 4.86
CA ASP A 38 -20.02 -8.24 5.68
C ASP A 38 -19.93 -6.72 5.45
N ASP A 39 -20.53 -5.94 6.34
CA ASP A 39 -20.58 -4.47 6.24
C ASP A 39 -19.33 -3.76 6.76
N GLY A 40 -18.40 -4.50 7.41
CA GLY A 40 -17.17 -3.94 7.96
C GLY A 40 -17.34 -3.26 9.32
N VAL A 41 -16.31 -2.53 9.71
CA VAL A 41 -16.28 -1.66 10.89
C VAL A 41 -15.83 -0.27 10.49
N ASP A 42 -16.43 0.75 11.10
CA ASP A 42 -16.15 2.16 10.89
C ASP A 42 -16.11 2.88 12.24
N LEU A 43 -15.02 3.55 12.55
CA LEU A 43 -14.76 4.11 13.86
C LEU A 43 -14.16 5.51 13.77
N VAL A 44 -14.88 6.49 14.29
CA VAL A 44 -14.33 7.82 14.53
C VAL A 44 -13.44 7.75 15.77
N ILE A 45 -12.24 8.31 15.66
CA ILE A 45 -11.21 8.33 16.68
C ILE A 45 -11.09 9.75 17.23
N LYS A 46 -11.09 9.88 18.56
CA LYS A 46 -10.85 11.15 19.21
C LYS A 46 -9.35 11.48 19.21
N PRO A 47 -8.90 12.47 18.40
CA PRO A 47 -7.50 12.85 18.36
C PRO A 47 -7.09 13.71 19.56
N PRO A 48 -5.77 13.90 19.81
CA PRO A 48 -5.29 14.96 20.69
C PRO A 48 -5.74 16.35 20.21
N ALA A 49 -6.03 17.25 21.15
CA ALA A 49 -6.48 18.61 20.81
C ALA A 49 -5.47 19.36 19.92
N GLU A 50 -4.20 19.20 20.23
CA GLU A 50 -3.09 19.82 19.48
C GLU A 50 -3.09 19.42 18.00
N ALA A 51 -3.44 18.17 17.68
CA ALA A 51 -3.50 17.70 16.29
C ALA A 51 -4.67 18.36 15.54
N VAL A 52 -5.81 18.58 16.23
CA VAL A 52 -6.95 19.31 15.64
C VAL A 52 -6.60 20.78 15.43
N ASP A 53 -5.95 21.42 16.40
CA ASP A 53 -5.59 22.83 16.32
C ASP A 53 -4.58 23.14 15.19
N GLN A 54 -3.70 22.19 14.91
CA GLN A 54 -2.67 22.29 13.86
C GLN A 54 -3.16 21.88 12.46
N MET A 55 -4.40 21.36 12.36
CA MET A 55 -4.98 20.93 11.07
C MET A 55 -5.00 22.09 10.07
N VAL A 56 -4.42 21.89 8.91
CA VAL A 56 -4.42 22.90 7.84
C VAL A 56 -5.82 23.10 7.27
N ASP A 57 -6.11 24.31 6.77
CA ASP A 57 -7.45 24.71 6.34
C ASP A 57 -8.07 23.74 5.32
N VAL A 58 -7.31 23.27 4.34
CA VAL A 58 -7.83 22.34 3.32
C VAL A 58 -8.32 21.02 3.91
N VAL A 59 -7.64 20.48 4.91
CA VAL A 59 -8.04 19.24 5.60
C VAL A 59 -9.23 19.51 6.52
N ARG A 60 -9.21 20.64 7.22
CA ARG A 60 -10.34 21.08 8.05
C ARG A 60 -11.62 21.27 7.25
N ASP A 61 -11.53 21.91 6.08
CA ASP A 61 -12.68 22.11 5.17
C ASP A 61 -13.21 20.77 4.66
N MET A 62 -12.32 19.84 4.32
CA MET A 62 -12.66 18.49 3.88
C MET A 62 -13.43 17.71 4.98
N HIS A 63 -12.90 17.71 6.22
CA HIS A 63 -13.56 17.03 7.34
C HIS A 63 -14.84 17.74 7.81
N THR A 64 -14.94 19.06 7.61
CA THR A 64 -16.19 19.80 7.81
C THR A 64 -17.24 19.38 6.78
N ALA A 65 -16.87 19.31 5.50
CA ALA A 65 -17.77 18.93 4.43
C ALA A 65 -18.27 17.49 4.53
N SER A 66 -17.43 16.55 5.02
CA SER A 66 -17.82 15.16 5.28
C SER A 66 -18.58 14.95 6.58
N GLY A 67 -18.68 15.98 7.46
CA GLY A 67 -19.28 15.90 8.79
C GLY A 67 -18.38 15.25 9.85
N LEU A 68 -17.21 14.74 9.48
CA LEU A 68 -16.30 14.04 10.39
C LEU A 68 -15.81 14.93 11.53
N LEU A 69 -15.54 16.21 11.26
CA LEU A 69 -15.01 17.15 12.25
C LEU A 69 -15.94 17.28 13.48
N GLU A 70 -17.25 17.24 13.29
CA GLU A 70 -18.25 17.34 14.37
C GLU A 70 -18.31 16.07 15.23
N GLU A 71 -17.93 14.92 14.66
CA GLU A 71 -17.96 13.61 15.32
C GLU A 71 -16.73 13.34 16.20
N LEU A 72 -15.60 14.03 15.97
CA LEU A 72 -14.31 13.76 16.62
C LEU A 72 -14.38 13.79 18.16
N ALA A 73 -15.14 14.71 18.72
CA ALA A 73 -15.26 14.86 20.18
C ALA A 73 -15.90 13.64 20.86
N ALA A 74 -16.79 12.95 20.14
CA ALA A 74 -17.50 11.75 20.60
C ALA A 74 -16.79 10.45 20.17
N GLY A 75 -15.69 10.53 19.42
CA GLY A 75 -14.94 9.40 18.94
C GLY A 75 -14.38 8.53 20.07
N VAL A 76 -14.08 7.27 19.73
CA VAL A 76 -13.43 6.33 20.65
C VAL A 76 -11.94 6.69 20.82
N THR A 77 -11.32 6.13 21.83
CA THR A 77 -9.86 6.27 21.99
C THR A 77 -9.13 5.45 20.90
N LEU A 78 -7.91 5.85 20.59
CA LEU A 78 -7.05 5.13 19.65
C LEU A 78 -6.85 3.65 20.05
N ALA A 79 -6.70 3.37 21.33
CA ALA A 79 -6.56 2.01 21.86
C ALA A 79 -7.83 1.17 21.64
N GLU A 80 -9.01 1.75 21.90
CA GLU A 80 -10.30 1.09 21.63
C GLU A 80 -10.52 0.85 20.15
N ALA A 81 -10.12 1.79 19.29
CA ALA A 81 -10.19 1.63 17.84
C ALA A 81 -9.30 0.47 17.37
N GLN A 82 -8.03 0.41 17.82
CA GLN A 82 -7.15 -0.71 17.51
C GLN A 82 -7.76 -2.05 17.93
N GLU A 83 -8.27 -2.14 19.16
CA GLU A 83 -8.86 -3.37 19.69
C GLU A 83 -10.07 -3.81 18.84
N GLN A 84 -10.96 -2.88 18.49
CA GLN A 84 -12.17 -3.20 17.73
C GLN A 84 -11.84 -3.64 16.31
N VAL A 85 -10.95 -2.93 15.61
CA VAL A 85 -10.50 -3.32 14.26
C VAL A 85 -9.79 -4.67 14.29
N LEU A 86 -8.89 -4.87 15.26
CA LEU A 86 -8.15 -6.13 15.39
C LEU A 86 -9.09 -7.30 15.72
N ARG A 87 -10.09 -7.08 16.55
CA ARG A 87 -11.14 -8.08 16.85
C ARG A 87 -11.94 -8.43 15.60
N TYR A 88 -12.32 -7.43 14.80
CA TYR A 88 -13.02 -7.62 13.54
C TYR A 88 -12.16 -8.45 12.56
N VAL A 89 -10.92 -8.06 12.35
CA VAL A 89 -10.00 -8.79 11.46
C VAL A 89 -9.80 -10.24 11.93
N ARG A 90 -9.60 -10.48 13.23
CA ARG A 90 -9.46 -11.82 13.82
C ARG A 90 -10.72 -12.69 13.68
N GLY A 91 -11.89 -12.08 13.59
CA GLY A 91 -13.13 -12.78 13.28
C GLY A 91 -13.13 -13.43 11.90
N HIS A 92 -12.41 -12.84 10.95
CA HIS A 92 -12.29 -13.36 9.59
C HIS A 92 -11.00 -14.13 9.33
N ILE A 93 -9.91 -13.76 10.00
CA ILE A 93 -8.55 -14.27 9.73
C ILE A 93 -8.03 -14.95 11.00
N ALA A 94 -7.87 -16.28 10.93
CA ALA A 94 -7.44 -17.05 12.09
C ALA A 94 -5.94 -16.90 12.43
N GLU A 95 -5.09 -16.68 11.42
CA GLU A 95 -3.65 -16.66 11.59
C GLU A 95 -3.04 -15.31 11.21
N PRO A 96 -2.15 -14.76 12.04
CA PRO A 96 -1.47 -13.51 11.73
C PRO A 96 -0.55 -13.66 10.51
N ARG A 97 -0.25 -12.54 9.85
CA ARG A 97 0.68 -12.42 8.70
C ARG A 97 0.29 -13.26 7.47
N ARG A 98 -1.01 -13.54 7.28
CA ARG A 98 -1.52 -14.31 6.14
C ARG A 98 -2.13 -13.44 5.05
N VAL A 99 -2.67 -12.30 5.43
CA VAL A 99 -3.46 -11.45 4.52
C VAL A 99 -2.82 -10.08 4.33
N PRO A 100 -2.79 -9.58 3.09
CA PRO A 100 -2.26 -8.25 2.82
C PRO A 100 -3.23 -7.16 3.28
N LEU A 101 -2.69 -6.00 3.58
CA LEU A 101 -3.42 -4.75 3.70
C LEU A 101 -3.71 -4.19 2.30
N CYS A 102 -4.95 -3.78 2.03
CA CYS A 102 -5.41 -3.31 0.74
C CYS A 102 -6.05 -1.92 0.85
N GLY A 103 -5.90 -1.10 -0.19
CA GLY A 103 -6.51 0.22 -0.28
C GLY A 103 -5.93 1.04 -1.44
N ASN A 104 -6.29 2.31 -1.51
CA ASN A 104 -5.67 3.28 -2.41
C ASN A 104 -4.58 4.06 -1.68
N SER A 105 -3.38 4.16 -2.26
CA SER A 105 -2.20 4.80 -1.64
C SER A 105 -1.92 4.29 -0.23
N ILE A 106 -2.24 3.05 0.01
CA ILE A 106 -2.35 2.38 1.31
C ILE A 106 -1.04 2.41 2.14
N ALA A 107 0.08 2.75 1.53
CA ALA A 107 1.34 2.92 2.24
C ALA A 107 1.28 4.09 3.24
N THR A 108 0.53 5.15 2.93
CA THR A 108 0.31 6.29 3.84
C THR A 108 -0.44 5.83 5.09
N ASP A 109 -1.59 5.19 4.91
CA ASP A 109 -2.40 4.63 6.00
C ASP A 109 -1.59 3.67 6.85
N ARG A 110 -0.85 2.76 6.19
CA ARG A 110 0.00 1.80 6.89
C ARG A 110 1.05 2.46 7.77
N THR A 111 1.58 3.62 7.37
CA THR A 111 2.57 4.35 8.18
C THR A 111 1.95 4.82 9.49
N PHE A 112 0.73 5.37 9.46
CA PHE A 112 -0.02 5.76 10.66
C PHE A 112 -0.43 4.54 11.49
N ILE A 113 -0.93 3.48 10.86
CA ILE A 113 -1.30 2.22 11.55
C ILE A 113 -0.07 1.61 12.26
N ALA A 114 1.10 1.60 11.64
CA ALA A 114 2.31 1.05 12.23
C ALA A 114 2.77 1.85 13.47
N ARG A 115 2.60 3.19 13.47
CA ARG A 115 2.91 4.05 14.60
C ARG A 115 1.87 3.91 15.73
N ASP A 116 0.60 3.98 15.36
CA ASP A 116 -0.51 4.20 16.30
C ASP A 116 -1.25 2.92 16.71
N MET A 117 -1.21 1.89 15.84
CA MET A 117 -1.91 0.60 16.01
C MET A 117 -0.95 -0.58 15.75
N PRO A 118 0.17 -0.68 16.49
CA PRO A 118 1.24 -1.64 16.18
C PRO A 118 0.80 -3.11 16.25
N GLU A 119 -0.19 -3.45 17.06
CA GLU A 119 -0.73 -4.81 17.10
C GLU A 119 -1.50 -5.16 15.83
N LEU A 120 -2.24 -4.20 15.26
CA LEU A 120 -2.93 -4.36 13.99
C LEU A 120 -1.92 -4.52 12.84
N ASP A 121 -0.90 -3.65 12.76
CA ASP A 121 0.14 -3.77 11.74
C ASP A 121 0.89 -5.12 11.83
N ALA A 122 1.26 -5.55 13.04
CA ALA A 122 1.92 -6.82 13.28
C ALA A 122 1.06 -8.05 12.91
N PHE A 123 -0.26 -7.92 12.94
CA PHE A 123 -1.18 -9.00 12.54
C PHE A 123 -1.29 -9.13 11.03
N LEU A 124 -1.15 -8.05 10.27
CA LEU A 124 -1.23 -8.03 8.82
C LEU A 124 0.06 -8.55 8.16
N HIS A 125 -0.05 -9.03 6.93
CA HIS A 125 1.12 -9.40 6.14
C HIS A 125 1.90 -8.14 5.73
N TYR A 126 3.24 -8.25 5.56
CA TYR A 126 4.06 -7.11 5.12
C TYR A 126 3.77 -6.64 3.69
N ARG A 127 3.20 -7.51 2.84
CA ARG A 127 2.76 -7.13 1.48
C ARG A 127 1.47 -6.35 1.54
N MET A 128 1.31 -5.47 0.54
CA MET A 128 0.10 -4.67 0.35
C MET A 128 -0.48 -4.92 -1.03
N VAL A 129 -1.77 -4.65 -1.19
CA VAL A 129 -2.44 -4.50 -2.48
C VAL A 129 -2.84 -3.04 -2.61
N ASP A 130 -2.03 -2.28 -3.35
CA ASP A 130 -2.27 -0.86 -3.58
C ASP A 130 -2.96 -0.65 -4.94
N VAL A 131 -4.22 -0.27 -4.91
CA VAL A 131 -5.03 -0.01 -6.11
C VAL A 131 -4.49 1.19 -6.88
N SER A 132 -3.93 2.19 -6.18
CA SER A 132 -3.29 3.35 -6.83
C SER A 132 -2.11 2.95 -7.70
N SER A 133 -1.36 1.91 -7.35
CA SER A 133 -0.28 1.38 -8.19
C SER A 133 -0.82 0.78 -9.50
N ILE A 134 -1.94 0.06 -9.44
CA ILE A 134 -2.60 -0.49 -10.64
C ILE A 134 -3.14 0.64 -11.51
N LYS A 135 -3.79 1.63 -10.92
CA LYS A 135 -4.29 2.84 -11.57
C LYS A 135 -3.17 3.59 -12.29
N GLU A 136 -2.03 3.76 -11.66
CA GLU A 136 -0.87 4.47 -12.23
C GLU A 136 -0.26 3.71 -13.42
N LEU A 137 -0.25 2.36 -13.38
CA LEU A 137 0.14 1.52 -14.52
C LEU A 137 -0.91 1.57 -15.64
N ALA A 138 -2.20 1.55 -15.29
CA ALA A 138 -3.28 1.68 -16.26
C ALA A 138 -3.20 3.01 -17.02
N ARG A 139 -2.88 4.11 -16.34
CA ARG A 139 -2.68 5.43 -16.96
C ARG A 139 -1.61 5.39 -18.05
N ARG A 140 -0.54 4.63 -17.87
CA ARG A 140 0.59 4.53 -18.81
C ARG A 140 0.34 3.53 -19.93
N TRP A 141 -0.21 2.37 -19.61
CA TRP A 141 -0.28 1.25 -20.54
C TRP A 141 -1.64 1.09 -21.20
N TYR A 142 -2.70 1.54 -20.50
CA TYR A 142 -4.11 1.41 -20.90
C TYR A 142 -4.88 2.73 -20.70
N PRO A 143 -4.45 3.86 -21.35
CA PRO A 143 -5.04 5.18 -21.06
C PRO A 143 -6.54 5.23 -21.31
N ARG A 144 -7.07 4.44 -22.28
CA ARG A 144 -8.52 4.38 -22.51
C ARG A 144 -9.26 3.79 -21.32
N ALA A 145 -8.74 2.72 -20.72
CA ALA A 145 -9.33 2.15 -19.51
C ALA A 145 -9.21 3.12 -18.32
N TYR A 146 -8.06 3.79 -18.19
CA TYR A 146 -7.88 4.79 -17.13
C TYR A 146 -8.91 5.93 -17.21
N PHE A 147 -9.11 6.52 -18.38
CA PHE A 147 -10.06 7.63 -18.55
C PHE A 147 -11.54 7.20 -18.54
N ALA A 148 -11.82 5.92 -18.70
CA ALA A 148 -13.17 5.36 -18.61
C ALA A 148 -13.48 4.75 -17.23
N SER A 149 -12.56 4.85 -16.26
CA SER A 149 -12.80 4.33 -14.90
C SER A 149 -14.01 5.03 -14.25
N PRO A 150 -14.78 4.32 -13.42
CA PRO A 150 -15.91 4.91 -12.72
C PRO A 150 -15.51 6.15 -11.91
N PRO A 151 -16.32 7.20 -11.90
CA PRO A 151 -16.03 8.37 -11.08
C PRO A 151 -16.10 8.00 -9.59
N LYS A 152 -15.22 8.59 -8.81
CA LYS A 152 -15.30 8.55 -7.35
C LYS A 152 -16.11 9.74 -6.84
N HIS A 153 -16.86 9.53 -5.79
CA HIS A 153 -17.69 10.58 -5.21
C HIS A 153 -16.93 11.44 -4.20
N GLY A 154 -15.75 10.97 -3.72
CA GLY A 154 -14.83 11.74 -2.87
C GLY A 154 -15.47 12.20 -1.57
N GLY A 155 -16.20 11.29 -0.89
CA GLY A 155 -16.92 11.61 0.34
C GLY A 155 -16.02 11.84 1.56
N HIS A 156 -14.76 11.47 1.47
CA HIS A 156 -13.79 11.55 2.57
C HIS A 156 -14.34 10.97 3.88
N ARG A 157 -14.91 9.77 3.76
CA ARG A 157 -15.31 8.90 4.86
C ARG A 157 -14.73 7.52 4.59
N ALA A 158 -13.93 7.04 5.53
CA ALA A 158 -13.09 5.87 5.36
C ALA A 158 -13.85 4.64 4.84
N LEU A 159 -15.04 4.34 5.35
CA LEU A 159 -15.81 3.19 4.88
C LEU A 159 -16.31 3.32 3.43
N ALA A 160 -16.68 4.53 3.01
CA ALA A 160 -17.10 4.80 1.65
C ALA A 160 -15.91 4.68 0.68
N ASP A 161 -14.75 5.21 1.07
CA ASP A 161 -13.53 5.19 0.27
C ASP A 161 -12.97 3.76 0.10
N ILE A 162 -13.13 2.87 1.10
CA ILE A 162 -12.87 1.43 0.93
C ILE A 162 -13.75 0.82 -0.16
N ARG A 163 -15.06 1.09 -0.12
CA ARG A 163 -15.99 0.54 -1.12
C ARG A 163 -15.65 1.02 -2.53
N GLU A 164 -15.30 2.28 -2.69
CA GLU A 164 -14.83 2.83 -3.96
C GLU A 164 -13.51 2.19 -4.41
N SER A 165 -12.57 1.93 -3.49
CA SER A 165 -11.30 1.27 -3.77
C SER A 165 -11.51 -0.18 -4.26
N ILE A 166 -12.43 -0.93 -3.64
CA ILE A 166 -12.80 -2.27 -4.07
C ILE A 166 -13.45 -2.23 -5.47
N GLN A 167 -14.35 -1.29 -5.73
CA GLN A 167 -14.99 -1.13 -7.03
C GLN A 167 -13.98 -0.75 -8.13
N GLU A 168 -13.04 0.13 -7.82
CA GLU A 168 -11.97 0.51 -8.72
C GLU A 168 -11.08 -0.69 -9.07
N LEU A 169 -10.73 -1.53 -8.09
CA LEU A 169 -9.97 -2.76 -8.36
C LEU A 169 -10.76 -3.77 -9.19
N ARG A 170 -12.07 -3.94 -8.94
CA ARG A 170 -12.95 -4.78 -9.77
C ARG A 170 -12.95 -4.30 -11.23
N TYR A 171 -13.08 -2.98 -11.42
CA TYR A 171 -13.04 -2.39 -12.75
C TYR A 171 -11.70 -2.69 -13.46
N TYR A 172 -10.55 -2.41 -12.83
CA TYR A 172 -9.26 -2.69 -13.43
C TYR A 172 -9.03 -4.17 -13.67
N ARG A 173 -9.49 -5.04 -12.77
CA ARG A 173 -9.41 -6.50 -12.95
C ARG A 173 -10.09 -6.95 -14.23
N GLU A 174 -11.24 -6.39 -14.56
CA GLU A 174 -11.97 -6.70 -15.79
C GLU A 174 -11.37 -6.00 -17.02
N ALA A 175 -10.98 -4.74 -16.89
CA ALA A 175 -10.60 -3.90 -18.02
C ALA A 175 -9.18 -4.13 -18.54
N ILE A 176 -8.22 -4.53 -17.67
CA ILE A 176 -6.80 -4.56 -18.04
C ILE A 176 -6.06 -5.87 -17.74
N PHE A 177 -6.58 -6.73 -16.86
CA PHE A 177 -5.94 -8.02 -16.60
C PHE A 177 -6.40 -9.08 -17.57
N VAL A 178 -5.53 -10.07 -17.82
CA VAL A 178 -5.91 -11.25 -18.60
C VAL A 178 -7.00 -12.01 -17.86
N PRO A 179 -8.12 -12.35 -18.53
CA PRO A 179 -9.21 -13.07 -17.87
C PRO A 179 -8.76 -14.37 -17.22
N PRO A 180 -9.31 -14.75 -16.06
CA PRO A 180 -9.04 -16.05 -15.44
C PRO A 180 -9.39 -17.22 -16.39
N PRO A 181 -8.64 -18.31 -16.37
CA PRO A 181 -7.52 -18.63 -15.48
C PRO A 181 -6.16 -18.06 -15.93
N GLY A 182 -6.12 -17.14 -16.89
CA GLY A 182 -4.89 -16.58 -17.43
C GLY A 182 -4.21 -17.51 -18.45
N PRO A 183 -2.93 -17.28 -18.79
CA PRO A 183 -2.19 -18.09 -19.74
C PRO A 183 -1.96 -19.49 -19.16
N ASP A 184 -1.98 -20.52 -20.04
CA ASP A 184 -1.58 -21.84 -19.64
C ASP A 184 -0.10 -21.92 -19.21
N SER A 185 0.28 -23.05 -18.59
CA SER A 185 1.64 -23.20 -18.06
C SER A 185 2.72 -23.19 -19.15
N ALA A 186 2.42 -23.58 -20.39
CA ALA A 186 3.38 -23.54 -21.49
C ALA A 186 3.61 -22.10 -21.96
N THR A 187 2.54 -21.35 -22.18
CA THR A 187 2.57 -19.93 -22.51
C THR A 187 3.27 -19.10 -21.44
N ALA A 188 2.95 -19.35 -20.16
CA ALA A 188 3.60 -18.65 -19.05
C ALA A 188 5.13 -18.90 -19.02
N ARG A 189 5.57 -20.16 -19.23
CA ARG A 189 7.00 -20.49 -19.34
C ARG A 189 7.68 -19.81 -20.54
N GLN A 190 7.02 -19.75 -21.70
CA GLN A 190 7.54 -19.07 -22.88
C GLN A 190 7.74 -17.56 -22.62
N ILE A 191 6.76 -16.92 -21.95
CA ILE A 191 6.88 -15.51 -21.56
C ILE A 191 8.08 -15.33 -20.62
N ALA A 192 8.19 -16.14 -19.57
CA ALA A 192 9.29 -16.08 -18.60
C ALA A 192 10.66 -16.23 -19.27
N ALA A 193 10.80 -17.17 -20.21
CA ALA A 193 12.04 -17.41 -20.93
C ALA A 193 12.51 -16.17 -21.73
N ARG A 194 11.60 -15.39 -22.32
CA ARG A 194 11.95 -14.16 -23.04
C ARG A 194 12.62 -13.12 -22.14
N TYR A 195 12.16 -13.00 -20.90
CA TYR A 195 12.71 -12.03 -19.93
C TYR A 195 14.00 -12.53 -19.29
N ALA A 196 14.15 -13.84 -19.06
CA ALA A 196 15.40 -14.44 -18.56
C ALA A 196 16.57 -14.23 -19.56
N LEU A 197 16.34 -14.37 -20.86
CA LEU A 197 17.35 -14.14 -21.90
C LEU A 197 17.78 -12.66 -21.97
N GLN A 198 16.89 -11.72 -21.73
CA GLN A 198 17.21 -10.30 -21.69
C GLN A 198 18.05 -9.91 -20.48
N ALA A 199 17.81 -10.51 -19.33
CA ALA A 199 18.60 -10.28 -18.11
C ALA A 199 20.06 -10.76 -18.28
N GLY A 200 20.28 -11.90 -18.93
CA GLY A 200 21.61 -12.43 -19.24
C GLY A 200 22.43 -11.63 -20.25
N ARG A 201 21.77 -10.84 -21.12
CA ARG A 201 22.46 -10.01 -22.13
C ARG A 201 22.95 -8.65 -21.61
N ARG A 202 22.53 -8.22 -20.42
CA ARG A 202 22.97 -6.94 -19.82
C ARG A 202 24.27 -7.03 -19.05
N GLY A 203 24.81 -8.24 -18.80
CA GLY A 203 26.17 -8.47 -18.33
C GLY A 203 27.11 -8.58 -19.54
N GLY A 204 27.51 -7.44 -20.13
CA GLY A 204 28.56 -7.41 -21.14
C GLY A 204 29.91 -7.87 -20.55
N PRO A 205 30.83 -8.39 -21.36
CA PRO A 205 32.11 -8.89 -20.86
C PRO A 205 32.88 -7.75 -20.22
N GLU A 206 33.20 -7.93 -18.94
CA GLU A 206 34.21 -7.16 -18.25
C GLU A 206 35.50 -7.21 -19.04
N ALA A 207 36.00 -6.05 -19.47
CA ALA A 207 37.22 -5.91 -20.23
C ALA A 207 38.35 -6.62 -19.50
N ALA A 208 38.90 -7.66 -20.12
CA ALA A 208 40.09 -8.35 -19.66
C ALA A 208 41.22 -7.33 -19.48
N GLY A 209 41.59 -7.10 -18.24
CA GLY A 209 42.70 -6.24 -17.86
C GLY A 209 43.98 -6.79 -18.45
N THR A 210 44.66 -6.01 -19.25
CA THR A 210 46.00 -6.24 -19.80
C THR A 210 46.98 -6.44 -18.64
N PRO A 211 47.84 -7.49 -18.64
CA PRO A 211 48.84 -7.63 -17.59
C PRO A 211 49.95 -6.59 -17.83
N HIS A 212 50.11 -5.69 -16.88
CA HIS A 212 51.22 -4.74 -16.86
C HIS A 212 52.53 -5.46 -16.58
N GLY A 213 53.45 -5.40 -17.50
CA GLY A 213 54.73 -6.07 -17.50
C GLY A 213 55.62 -5.69 -16.32
N ALA A 214 56.32 -6.68 -15.88
CA ALA A 214 57.43 -6.59 -14.92
C ALA A 214 58.48 -5.57 -15.40
N ARG A 215 58.83 -4.62 -14.55
CA ARG A 215 60.09 -3.89 -14.61
C ARG A 215 61.00 -4.33 -13.52
N GLU A 216 62.14 -4.80 -13.95
CA GLU A 216 63.32 -5.24 -13.18
C GLU A 216 63.82 -4.14 -12.24
N ALA A 217 64.22 -4.61 -11.09
CA ALA A 217 65.00 -3.85 -10.11
C ALA A 217 66.43 -3.71 -10.63
N LYS A 218 66.98 -2.49 -10.65
CA LYS A 218 68.40 -2.23 -10.51
C LYS A 218 68.61 -1.36 -9.28
N GLY A 219 69.39 -1.92 -8.37
CA GLY A 219 69.89 -1.22 -7.21
C GLY A 219 70.86 -0.12 -7.58
N ASP A 220 70.99 0.84 -6.73
CA ASP A 220 72.28 1.45 -6.40
C ASP A 220 72.28 1.98 -4.97
N SER A 221 73.40 1.80 -4.39
CA SER A 221 73.84 2.14 -3.05
C SER A 221 74.15 3.62 -2.89
N GLY A 222 74.01 4.18 -1.72
CA GLY A 222 74.73 5.41 -1.38
C GLY A 222 74.25 6.19 -0.19
N SER A 223 74.74 5.88 0.95
CA SER A 223 75.42 6.72 1.96
C SER A 223 74.83 8.07 2.41
N ALA A 224 74.74 8.14 3.70
CA ALA A 224 75.10 9.23 4.61
C ALA A 224 74.35 10.59 4.62
N ARG A 225 73.66 10.92 5.59
CA ARG A 225 73.93 11.66 6.86
C ARG A 225 72.62 11.88 7.60
#